data_d31f1ff4fe361f8a828d2406adc7612b
#
_entry.id   d31f1ff4fe361f8a828d2406adc7612b
#
_cell.length_a   1.000
_cell.length_b   1.000
_cell.length_c   1.000
_cell.angle_alpha   90.00
_cell.angle_beta   90.00
_cell.angle_gamma   90.00
#
_symmetry.space_group_name_H-M   'P 1'
#
loop_
_entity.id
_entity.type
_entity.pdbx_description
1 polymer ?
#
loop_
_entity_poly.entity_id
_entity_poly.type
_entity_poly.pdbx_seq_one_letter_code
_entity_poly.pdbx_strand_id
1 'polypeptide(L)'
;APNPTDETVERQISSDFTSGRLVEVINKGEPACFLTHWPGMYANGTGIAFRTFKETVRRLNQGFADRIRWMKLSEIARYWAAKELTAITVGPADGTLRLKAPFRAPGFTLEIPSRAAPPLVRHGHSEHQFLEVASVKELRPQTWTKGATAGQRMLCFDLPKGESSIH
;
A
#
# COMPACT_ATOMS: atom_id res chain seq x y z
N ALA A 1 14.42 18.30 -31.73
CA ALA A 1 14.70 17.03 -31.06
C ALA A 1 13.98 16.99 -29.73
N PRO A 2 13.36 15.87 -29.32
CA PRO A 2 12.75 15.76 -28.01
C PRO A 2 13.79 16.06 -26.91
N ASN A 3 13.36 16.74 -25.86
CA ASN A 3 14.22 17.01 -24.71
C ASN A 3 14.61 15.65 -24.10
N PRO A 4 15.90 15.35 -23.85
CA PRO A 4 16.32 14.08 -23.23
C PRO A 4 15.60 13.76 -21.93
N THR A 5 15.14 14.79 -21.22
CA THR A 5 14.29 14.67 -20.03
C THR A 5 12.95 14.02 -20.34
N ASP A 6 12.31 14.38 -21.45
CA ASP A 6 10.97 13.89 -21.82
C ASP A 6 11.02 12.40 -22.18
N GLU A 7 12.00 11.96 -22.96
CA GLU A 7 12.18 10.55 -23.28
C GLU A 7 12.43 9.68 -22.03
N THR A 8 13.20 10.19 -21.08
CA THR A 8 13.48 9.49 -19.83
C THR A 8 12.22 9.40 -18.96
N VAL A 9 11.40 10.45 -18.94
CA VAL A 9 10.11 10.42 -18.22
C VAL A 9 9.15 9.46 -18.90
N GLU A 10 9.03 9.50 -20.24
CA GLU A 10 8.16 8.59 -20.99
C GLU A 10 8.45 7.12 -20.72
N ARG A 11 9.73 6.75 -20.55
CA ARG A 11 10.10 5.38 -20.15
C ARG A 11 9.65 5.01 -18.73
N GLN A 12 9.49 5.97 -17.84
CA GLN A 12 9.00 5.71 -16.48
C GLN A 12 7.48 5.74 -16.42
N ILE A 13 6.87 6.73 -17.07
CA ILE A 13 5.42 6.95 -17.10
C ILE A 13 5.06 7.76 -18.34
N SER A 14 4.29 7.19 -19.26
CA SER A 14 3.86 7.86 -20.48
C SER A 14 2.96 9.06 -20.20
N SER A 15 2.90 9.98 -21.16
CA SER A 15 2.09 11.21 -21.03
C SER A 15 0.59 10.93 -20.93
N ASP A 16 0.13 9.80 -21.45
CA ASP A 16 -1.25 9.31 -21.36
C ASP A 16 -1.49 8.37 -20.15
N PHE A 17 -0.49 8.13 -19.31
CA PHE A 17 -0.53 7.28 -18.11
C PHE A 17 -0.83 5.79 -18.37
N THR A 18 -0.69 5.31 -19.60
CA THR A 18 -1.07 3.95 -19.97
C THR A 18 0.10 2.96 -19.95
N SER A 19 1.34 3.46 -20.05
CA SER A 19 2.55 2.64 -20.16
C SER A 19 3.74 3.24 -19.41
N GLY A 20 4.78 2.42 -19.26
CA GLY A 20 6.01 2.76 -18.59
C GLY A 20 6.26 1.91 -17.35
N ARG A 21 7.54 1.89 -16.93
CA ARG A 21 7.99 1.01 -15.84
C ARG A 21 7.22 1.20 -14.53
N LEU A 22 6.88 2.44 -14.18
CA LEU A 22 6.11 2.71 -12.96
C LEU A 22 4.65 2.29 -13.10
N VAL A 23 4.07 2.46 -14.28
CA VAL A 23 2.70 2.00 -14.54
C VAL A 23 2.59 0.49 -14.39
N GLU A 24 3.59 -0.26 -14.86
CA GLU A 24 3.65 -1.72 -14.69
C GLU A 24 3.70 -2.11 -13.21
N VAL A 25 4.56 -1.45 -12.41
CA VAL A 25 4.68 -1.71 -10.97
C VAL A 25 3.39 -1.37 -10.23
N ILE A 26 2.76 -0.23 -10.54
CA ILE A 26 1.47 0.17 -9.96
C ILE A 26 0.38 -0.84 -10.29
N ASN A 27 0.31 -1.31 -11.54
CA ASN A 27 -0.68 -2.29 -11.96
C ASN A 27 -0.52 -3.65 -11.29
N LYS A 28 0.71 -4.01 -10.89
CA LYS A 28 0.98 -5.21 -10.08
C LYS A 28 0.71 -5.03 -8.60
N GLY A 29 0.44 -3.81 -8.13
CA GLY A 29 0.30 -3.49 -6.71
C GLY A 29 1.60 -3.64 -5.92
N GLU A 30 2.74 -3.48 -6.58
CA GLU A 30 4.07 -3.61 -5.99
C GLU A 30 4.62 -2.26 -5.53
N PRO A 31 5.48 -2.22 -4.49
CA PRO A 31 6.14 -0.99 -4.09
C PRO A 31 7.19 -0.56 -5.12
N ALA A 32 7.20 0.73 -5.44
CA ALA A 32 8.21 1.34 -6.30
C ALA A 32 9.23 2.13 -5.46
N CYS A 33 10.51 1.82 -5.61
CA CYS A 33 11.59 2.53 -4.94
C CYS A 33 12.58 3.06 -5.98
N PHE A 34 12.94 4.32 -5.86
CA PHE A 34 14.01 4.91 -6.67
C PHE A 34 15.28 5.08 -5.84
N LEU A 35 16.36 4.54 -6.35
CA LEU A 35 17.69 4.86 -5.86
C LEU A 35 18.28 5.96 -6.72
N THR A 36 18.73 7.02 -6.10
CA THR A 36 19.43 8.12 -6.78
C THR A 36 20.59 8.62 -5.94
N HIS A 37 21.61 9.14 -6.62
CA HIS A 37 22.74 9.79 -5.99
C HIS A 37 22.72 11.29 -6.28
N TRP A 38 23.12 12.09 -5.31
CA TRP A 38 23.16 13.54 -5.45
C TRP A 38 23.93 14.04 -6.69
N PRO A 39 25.12 13.51 -7.01
CA PRO A 39 25.82 13.90 -8.25
C PRO A 39 24.99 13.67 -9.51
N GLY A 40 24.23 12.55 -9.58
CA GLY A 40 23.34 12.27 -10.71
C GLY A 40 22.19 13.26 -10.80
N MET A 41 21.60 13.64 -9.67
CA MET A 41 20.52 14.65 -9.63
C MET A 41 21.01 16.03 -10.09
N TYR A 42 22.19 16.41 -9.65
CA TYR A 42 22.81 17.70 -9.99
C TYR A 42 23.33 17.74 -11.44
N ALA A 43 23.89 16.62 -11.95
CA ALA A 43 24.33 16.42 -13.33
C ALA A 43 25.22 17.59 -13.85
N ASN A 44 26.31 17.89 -13.15
CA ASN A 44 27.26 18.98 -13.48
C ASN A 44 26.56 20.37 -13.62
N GLY A 45 25.60 20.66 -12.79
CA GLY A 45 24.87 21.92 -12.79
C GLY A 45 23.69 21.99 -13.76
N THR A 46 23.53 21.02 -14.65
CA THR A 46 22.41 21.00 -15.59
C THR A 46 21.07 20.72 -14.93
N GLY A 47 21.06 19.97 -13.82
CA GLY A 47 19.87 19.56 -13.08
C GLY A 47 18.90 18.70 -13.90
N ILE A 48 19.33 18.06 -14.98
CA ILE A 48 18.48 17.28 -15.88
C ILE A 48 17.77 16.17 -15.11
N ALA A 49 18.51 15.37 -14.33
CA ALA A 49 17.89 14.25 -13.58
C ALA A 49 16.92 14.75 -12.52
N PHE A 50 17.16 15.90 -11.90
CA PHE A 50 16.20 16.49 -10.96
C PHE A 50 14.92 16.96 -11.66
N ARG A 51 15.00 17.54 -12.87
CA ARG A 51 13.80 17.87 -13.67
C ARG A 51 13.03 16.63 -14.06
N THR A 52 13.72 15.57 -14.51
CA THR A 52 13.12 14.26 -14.80
C THR A 52 12.39 13.71 -13.59
N PHE A 53 13.03 13.73 -12.42
CA PHE A 53 12.40 13.28 -11.16
C PHE A 53 11.15 14.09 -10.83
N LYS A 54 11.22 15.43 -10.89
CA LYS A 54 10.05 16.29 -10.62
C LYS A 54 8.89 15.99 -11.58
N GLU A 55 9.17 15.83 -12.86
CA GLU A 55 8.15 15.55 -13.86
C GLU A 55 7.54 14.15 -13.65
N THR A 56 8.35 13.16 -13.32
CA THR A 56 7.86 11.82 -12.98
C THR A 56 6.92 11.85 -11.78
N VAL A 57 7.30 12.56 -10.69
CA VAL A 57 6.45 12.75 -9.50
C VAL A 57 5.15 13.48 -9.86
N ARG A 58 5.23 14.51 -10.70
CA ARG A 58 4.04 15.25 -11.16
C ARG A 58 3.06 14.32 -11.89
N ARG A 59 3.57 13.51 -12.83
CA ARG A 59 2.74 12.54 -13.58
C ARG A 59 2.14 11.46 -12.68
N LEU A 60 2.91 10.94 -11.72
CA LEU A 60 2.39 10.00 -10.72
C LEU A 60 1.21 10.58 -9.93
N ASN A 61 1.37 11.81 -9.44
CA ASN A 61 0.31 12.47 -8.67
C ASN A 61 -0.90 12.83 -9.55
N GLN A 62 -0.69 13.13 -10.83
CA GLN A 62 -1.77 13.46 -11.75
C GLN A 62 -2.56 12.22 -12.19
N GLY A 63 -1.87 11.15 -12.57
CA GLY A 63 -2.51 9.96 -13.16
C GLY A 63 -2.90 8.89 -12.14
N PHE A 64 -2.25 8.87 -10.97
CA PHE A 64 -2.35 7.75 -10.03
C PHE A 64 -2.55 8.15 -8.56
N ALA A 65 -2.89 9.41 -8.27
CA ALA A 65 -3.07 9.89 -6.89
C ALA A 65 -4.08 9.05 -6.08
N ASP A 66 -5.01 8.41 -6.76
CA ASP A 66 -6.02 7.54 -6.17
C ASP A 66 -5.57 6.08 -5.99
N ARG A 67 -4.45 5.71 -6.58
CA ARG A 67 -3.94 4.34 -6.60
C ARG A 67 -2.60 4.17 -5.88
N ILE A 68 -1.89 5.26 -5.57
CA ILE A 68 -0.58 5.24 -4.94
C ILE A 68 -0.61 5.91 -3.56
N ARG A 69 0.30 5.48 -2.70
CA ARG A 69 0.57 6.10 -1.40
C ARG A 69 2.06 6.36 -1.26
N TRP A 70 2.42 7.61 -0.99
CA TRP A 70 3.79 7.96 -0.65
C TRP A 70 4.13 7.48 0.76
N MET A 71 5.20 6.72 0.88
CA MET A 71 5.63 6.10 2.14
C MET A 71 7.14 6.19 2.29
N LYS A 72 7.62 6.15 3.52
CA LYS A 72 9.06 5.96 3.79
C LYS A 72 9.45 4.52 3.45
N LEU A 73 10.68 4.32 2.99
CA LEU A 73 11.18 2.97 2.69
C LEU A 73 11.10 2.03 3.91
N SER A 74 11.35 2.56 5.11
CA SER A 74 11.20 1.79 6.37
C SER A 74 9.76 1.36 6.65
N GLU A 75 8.76 2.14 6.24
CA GLU A 75 7.35 1.77 6.37
C GLU A 75 6.99 0.67 5.38
N ILE A 76 7.44 0.80 4.13
CA ILE A 76 7.27 -0.23 3.09
C ILE A 76 7.91 -1.54 3.53
N ALA A 77 9.18 -1.50 3.98
CA ALA A 77 9.90 -2.69 4.42
C ALA A 77 9.21 -3.37 5.62
N ARG A 78 8.71 -2.59 6.58
CA ARG A 78 7.97 -3.11 7.73
C ARG A 78 6.66 -3.77 7.31
N TYR A 79 5.90 -3.10 6.44
CA TYR A 79 4.63 -3.64 5.94
C TYR A 79 4.84 -4.94 5.16
N TRP A 80 5.84 -4.95 4.27
CA TRP A 80 6.19 -6.14 3.49
C TRP A 80 6.59 -7.31 4.40
N ALA A 81 7.48 -7.07 5.35
CA ALA A 81 7.87 -8.09 6.31
C ALA A 81 6.69 -8.58 7.17
N ALA A 82 5.77 -7.69 7.56
CA ALA A 82 4.56 -8.09 8.28
C ALA A 82 3.67 -8.98 7.42
N LYS A 83 3.48 -8.65 6.14
CA LYS A 83 2.71 -9.45 5.18
C LYS A 83 3.28 -10.87 5.04
N GLU A 84 4.61 -10.98 4.87
CA GLU A 84 5.27 -12.27 4.62
C GLU A 84 5.42 -13.15 5.88
N LEU A 85 5.58 -12.52 7.05
CA LEU A 85 5.95 -13.23 8.29
C LEU A 85 4.78 -13.42 9.27
N THR A 86 3.63 -12.80 9.04
CA THR A 86 2.45 -12.99 9.88
C THR A 86 1.75 -14.28 9.49
N ALA A 87 1.72 -15.23 10.41
CA ALA A 87 0.93 -16.44 10.23
C ALA A 87 -0.56 -16.13 10.40
N ILE A 88 -1.37 -16.54 9.43
CA ILE A 88 -2.83 -16.39 9.44
C ILE A 88 -3.47 -17.77 9.35
N THR A 89 -4.33 -18.10 10.31
CA THR A 89 -5.09 -19.35 10.32
C THR A 89 -6.58 -19.09 10.49
N VAL A 90 -7.41 -19.92 9.89
CA VAL A 90 -8.86 -19.83 9.99
C VAL A 90 -9.34 -20.87 10.98
N GLY A 91 -10.11 -20.46 11.99
CA GLY A 91 -10.74 -21.36 12.94
C GLY A 91 -11.80 -22.23 12.24
N PRO A 92 -11.76 -23.55 12.41
CA PRO A 92 -12.58 -24.47 11.62
C PRO A 92 -14.07 -24.40 11.96
N ALA A 93 -14.43 -24.00 13.18
CA ALA A 93 -15.82 -23.99 13.63
C ALA A 93 -16.53 -22.61 13.47
N ASP A 94 -15.81 -21.55 13.73
CA ASP A 94 -16.36 -20.19 13.84
C ASP A 94 -15.86 -19.24 12.72
N GLY A 95 -14.90 -19.71 11.91
CA GLY A 95 -14.27 -18.92 10.87
C GLY A 95 -13.48 -17.73 11.41
N THR A 96 -13.16 -17.67 12.69
CA THR A 96 -12.31 -16.66 13.30
C THR A 96 -10.93 -16.69 12.64
N LEU A 97 -10.42 -15.54 12.23
CA LEU A 97 -9.06 -15.42 11.74
C LEU A 97 -8.12 -15.21 12.92
N ARG A 98 -7.15 -16.08 13.08
CA ARG A 98 -6.09 -15.95 14.08
C ARG A 98 -4.82 -15.50 13.41
N LEU A 99 -4.21 -14.44 13.93
CA LEU A 99 -2.98 -13.86 13.41
C LEU A 99 -1.89 -13.98 14.47
N LYS A 100 -0.70 -14.37 14.03
CA LYS A 100 0.50 -14.38 14.87
C LYS A 100 1.59 -13.59 14.17
N ALA A 101 1.83 -12.37 14.66
CA ALA A 101 2.76 -11.42 14.07
C ALA A 101 4.07 -11.33 14.87
N PRO A 102 5.25 -11.37 14.23
CA PRO A 102 6.54 -11.28 14.93
C PRO A 102 6.83 -9.87 15.45
N PHE A 103 6.18 -8.82 14.90
CA PHE A 103 6.34 -7.43 15.29
C PHE A 103 5.08 -6.62 14.94
N ARG A 104 5.00 -5.40 15.44
CA ARG A 104 3.89 -4.49 15.15
C ARG A 104 3.98 -3.93 13.73
N ALA A 105 2.85 -3.87 13.03
CA ALA A 105 2.74 -3.24 11.72
C ALA A 105 1.52 -2.29 11.67
N PRO A 106 1.74 -0.97 11.73
CA PRO A 106 0.66 -0.01 11.59
C PRO A 106 -0.02 -0.07 10.22
N GLY A 107 -1.34 0.12 10.20
CA GLY A 107 -2.11 0.17 8.97
C GLY A 107 -2.10 -1.13 8.17
N PHE A 108 -1.96 -2.26 8.83
CA PHE A 108 -2.02 -3.58 8.18
C PHE A 108 -3.41 -3.79 7.57
N THR A 109 -3.45 -4.19 6.29
CA THR A 109 -4.69 -4.36 5.54
C THR A 109 -4.90 -5.82 5.20
N LEU A 110 -6.11 -6.30 5.41
CA LEU A 110 -6.49 -7.69 5.17
C LEU A 110 -7.83 -7.74 4.44
N GLU A 111 -7.92 -8.54 3.38
CA GLU A 111 -9.17 -8.84 2.71
C GLU A 111 -9.74 -10.14 3.24
N ILE A 112 -11.01 -10.12 3.67
CA ILE A 112 -11.71 -11.24 4.27
C ILE A 112 -13.11 -11.42 3.68
N PRO A 113 -13.70 -12.63 3.73
CA PRO A 113 -15.10 -12.83 3.37
C PRO A 113 -16.03 -11.92 4.18
N SER A 114 -17.04 -11.34 3.52
CA SER A 114 -18.07 -10.55 4.17
C SER A 114 -18.96 -11.43 5.05
N ARG A 115 -19.29 -10.90 6.25
CA ARG A 115 -20.22 -11.52 7.19
C ARG A 115 -21.31 -10.52 7.57
N ALA A 116 -22.39 -10.98 8.18
CA ALA A 116 -23.48 -10.11 8.60
C ALA A 116 -23.05 -9.12 9.70
N ALA A 117 -22.25 -9.58 10.67
CA ALA A 117 -21.74 -8.73 11.74
C ALA A 117 -20.57 -7.84 11.29
N PRO A 118 -20.44 -6.62 11.85
CA PRO A 118 -19.24 -5.83 11.71
C PRO A 118 -18.00 -6.59 12.23
N PRO A 119 -16.83 -6.42 11.60
CA PRO A 119 -15.62 -7.08 12.06
C PRO A 119 -15.16 -6.52 13.42
N LEU A 120 -14.59 -7.41 14.24
CA LEU A 120 -14.06 -7.11 15.56
C LEU A 120 -12.63 -7.68 15.64
N VAL A 121 -11.65 -6.85 16.01
CA VAL A 121 -10.30 -7.34 16.32
C VAL A 121 -10.12 -7.47 17.84
N ARG A 122 -9.57 -8.61 18.26
CA ARG A 122 -9.25 -8.91 19.65
C ARG A 122 -7.76 -9.14 19.81
N HIS A 123 -7.17 -8.47 20.80
CA HIS A 123 -5.77 -8.66 21.20
C HIS A 123 -5.65 -8.62 22.73
N GLY A 124 -5.27 -9.75 23.33
CA GLY A 124 -5.32 -9.92 24.79
C GLY A 124 -6.73 -9.67 25.33
N HIS A 125 -6.86 -8.72 26.25
CA HIS A 125 -8.17 -8.31 26.81
C HIS A 125 -8.82 -7.13 26.08
N SER A 126 -8.18 -6.59 25.05
CA SER A 126 -8.71 -5.44 24.30
C SER A 126 -9.49 -5.91 23.09
N GLU A 127 -10.65 -5.29 22.88
CA GLU A 127 -11.51 -5.49 21.71
C GLU A 127 -11.75 -4.15 21.02
N HIS A 128 -11.66 -4.14 19.70
CA HIS A 128 -11.92 -2.95 18.90
C HIS A 128 -12.83 -3.30 17.73
N GLN A 129 -13.96 -2.62 17.65
CA GLN A 129 -14.85 -2.70 16.50
C GLN A 129 -14.29 -1.84 15.36
N PHE A 130 -14.51 -2.31 14.14
CA PHE A 130 -14.17 -1.55 12.94
C PHE A 130 -15.35 -0.67 12.53
N LEU A 131 -15.03 0.56 12.14
CA LEU A 131 -16.00 1.48 11.54
C LEU A 131 -16.04 1.29 10.03
N GLU A 132 -17.23 1.27 9.45
CA GLU A 132 -17.38 1.26 7.99
C GLU A 132 -17.01 2.62 7.39
N VAL A 133 -16.27 2.59 6.29
CA VAL A 133 -15.93 3.76 5.48
C VAL A 133 -16.36 3.53 4.03
N ALA A 134 -16.63 4.60 3.30
CA ALA A 134 -17.24 4.51 1.99
C ALA A 134 -16.29 3.94 0.92
N SER A 135 -14.98 4.10 1.08
CA SER A 135 -14.01 3.70 0.06
C SER A 135 -12.67 3.26 0.65
N VAL A 136 -11.88 2.57 -0.18
CA VAL A 136 -10.49 2.16 0.14
C VAL A 136 -9.60 3.38 0.48
N LYS A 137 -9.88 4.55 -0.09
CA LYS A 137 -9.14 5.79 0.17
C LYS A 137 -9.28 6.28 1.61
N GLU A 138 -10.40 5.96 2.25
CA GLU A 138 -10.70 6.36 3.63
C GLU A 138 -10.21 5.34 4.66
N LEU A 139 -9.64 4.22 4.22
CA LEU A 139 -9.10 3.21 5.12
C LEU A 139 -8.00 3.79 6.00
N ARG A 140 -8.17 3.62 7.29
CA ARG A 140 -7.24 3.93 8.37
C ARG A 140 -7.37 2.89 9.47
N PRO A 141 -6.47 2.83 10.43
CA PRO A 141 -6.61 1.86 11.52
C PRO A 141 -8.00 1.85 12.15
N GLN A 142 -8.53 0.65 12.38
CA GLN A 142 -9.88 0.35 12.90
C GLN A 142 -11.03 0.74 11.96
N THR A 143 -10.79 0.69 10.64
CA THR A 143 -11.87 0.85 9.64
C THR A 143 -11.92 -0.33 8.67
N TRP A 144 -13.08 -0.48 8.06
CA TRP A 144 -13.30 -1.45 6.99
C TRP A 144 -14.14 -0.85 5.86
N THR A 145 -14.02 -1.42 4.68
CA THR A 145 -14.87 -1.10 3.52
C THR A 145 -15.17 -2.38 2.72
N LYS A 146 -16.07 -2.29 1.76
CA LYS A 146 -16.32 -3.39 0.82
C LYS A 146 -15.03 -3.69 0.04
N GLY A 147 -14.70 -4.96 -0.12
CA GLY A 147 -13.55 -5.41 -0.91
C GLY A 147 -13.75 -5.15 -2.41
N ALA A 148 -12.67 -5.26 -3.15
CA ALA A 148 -12.72 -5.16 -4.61
C ALA A 148 -13.55 -6.28 -5.24
N THR A 149 -13.54 -7.46 -4.62
CA THR A 149 -14.35 -8.62 -5.03
C THR A 149 -15.68 -8.61 -4.28
N ALA A 150 -16.77 -8.90 -5.00
CA ALA A 150 -18.08 -9.04 -4.39
C ALA A 150 -18.07 -10.12 -3.30
N GLY A 151 -18.68 -9.83 -2.15
CA GLY A 151 -18.68 -10.75 -1.01
C GLY A 151 -17.42 -10.69 -0.13
N GLN A 152 -16.54 -9.73 -0.35
CA GLN A 152 -15.37 -9.50 0.49
C GLN A 152 -15.41 -8.13 1.17
N ARG A 153 -14.64 -8.00 2.26
CA ARG A 153 -14.37 -6.77 2.99
C ARG A 153 -12.87 -6.55 3.10
N MET A 154 -12.47 -5.31 3.03
CA MET A 154 -11.09 -4.89 3.28
C MET A 154 -11.02 -4.19 4.63
N LEU A 155 -10.23 -4.72 5.54
CA LEU A 155 -10.02 -4.19 6.89
C LEU A 155 -8.66 -3.52 6.98
N CYS A 156 -8.57 -2.42 7.71
CA CYS A 156 -7.31 -1.79 8.06
C CYS A 156 -7.21 -1.65 9.58
N PHE A 157 -6.13 -2.11 10.18
CA PHE A 157 -5.88 -2.04 11.63
C PHE A 157 -4.39 -2.03 11.94
N ASP A 158 -4.06 -1.59 13.14
CA ASP A 158 -2.69 -1.70 13.64
C ASP A 158 -2.48 -3.13 14.13
N LEU A 159 -1.74 -3.92 13.34
CA LEU A 159 -1.41 -5.30 13.70
C LEU A 159 -0.49 -5.30 14.91
N PRO A 160 -0.90 -5.88 16.07
CA PRO A 160 -0.05 -5.95 17.23
C PRO A 160 1.00 -7.06 17.08
N LYS A 161 2.10 -6.97 17.84
CA LYS A 161 3.02 -8.09 17.99
C LYS A 161 2.35 -9.18 18.82
N GLY A 162 2.57 -10.44 18.41
CA GLY A 162 2.02 -11.62 19.11
C GLY A 162 0.72 -12.10 18.47
N GLU A 163 -0.18 -12.63 19.28
CA GLU A 163 -1.42 -13.23 18.82
C GLU A 163 -2.58 -12.25 18.89
N SER A 164 -3.39 -12.27 17.84
CA SER A 164 -4.66 -11.52 17.75
C SER A 164 -5.68 -12.33 16.95
N SER A 165 -6.95 -11.95 17.05
CA SER A 165 -8.01 -12.60 16.26
C SER A 165 -8.98 -11.58 15.69
N ILE A 166 -9.60 -11.95 14.55
CA ILE A 166 -10.67 -11.19 13.89
C ILE A 166 -11.89 -12.07 13.81
N HIS A 167 -12.99 -11.54 14.33
CA HIS A 167 -14.29 -12.19 14.40
C HIS A 167 -15.29 -11.56 13.45
#